data_3e0d786970d16ee21bc9e05ead3a6dc1
#
_entry.id   3e0d786970d16ee21bc9e05ead3a6dc1
#
_cell.length_a   1.000
_cell.length_b   1.000
_cell.length_c   1.000
_cell.angle_alpha   90.00
_cell.angle_beta   90.00
_cell.angle_gamma   90.00
#
_symmetry.space_group_name_H-M   'P 1'
#
loop_
_entity.id
_entity.type
_entity.pdbx_description
1 polymer ?
#
loop_
_entity_poly.entity_id
_entity_poly.type
_entity_poly.pdbx_seq_one_letter_code
_entity_poly.pdbx_strand_id
1 'polypeptide(L)'
;MIILRLAALSLRSRWLTSLLTLVSIALSVALLMGIETIRSGTRDHLTKTISGTDLIIGPRGNGLTLVLSSVFQLGTLDHSMNWSTYQTLATQPEIEWSVPITLGDSHHGFRVLGTTGDYFTHYRYGQGQSLAFAEGHAFEDLFDVVIGADIAARLTYQLGQSIVLSHGLGEVSFLPHSDKPFKIAGILRKTQTPVDRTLLISLNGLEAMHIDWQAGTAPQADQRISAQAARSMDLTPDEISAVFIGLKSKTQALSLQRRINDYQGEPLTAIMPGLALQELWSLMGQAESGLQMIASLAIVAALLGMVAMIFASLNERRREMAILRALGARPAEIAGLLVAEAFFISLLGSMVGLALINATLLAAQGWIEASYGLSLTVIWPNAFQSLELLLIISAGTLAGLAPAYRAYHLSLSDGLMIK
;
A
#
# COMPACT_ATOMS: atom_id res chain seq x y z
N MET A 1 11.94 -0.39 -44.57
CA MET A 1 10.49 -0.08 -44.60
C MET A 1 9.63 -1.25 -45.13
N ILE A 2 10.04 -1.97 -46.19
CA ILE A 2 9.23 -3.07 -46.79
C ILE A 2 9.01 -4.22 -45.80
N ILE A 3 10.06 -4.69 -45.07
CA ILE A 3 9.98 -5.81 -44.14
C ILE A 3 8.98 -5.51 -43.01
N LEU A 4 8.99 -4.29 -42.45
CA LEU A 4 8.09 -3.86 -41.36
C LEU A 4 6.61 -3.84 -41.83
N ARG A 5 6.37 -3.38 -43.08
CA ARG A 5 5.02 -3.37 -43.68
C ARG A 5 4.52 -4.78 -43.93
N LEU A 6 5.39 -5.68 -44.42
CA LEU A 6 5.07 -7.09 -44.62
C LEU A 6 4.80 -7.79 -43.28
N ALA A 7 5.58 -7.51 -42.22
CA ALA A 7 5.34 -8.07 -40.88
C ALA A 7 3.96 -7.68 -40.36
N ALA A 8 3.57 -6.41 -40.48
CA ALA A 8 2.25 -5.93 -40.03
C ALA A 8 1.10 -6.59 -40.83
N LEU A 9 1.24 -6.74 -42.14
CA LEU A 9 0.24 -7.44 -43.02
C LEU A 9 0.15 -8.93 -42.68
N SER A 10 1.28 -9.56 -42.37
CA SER A 10 1.35 -10.96 -41.95
C SER A 10 0.60 -11.20 -40.64
N LEU A 11 0.82 -10.32 -39.63
CA LEU A 11 0.09 -10.39 -38.35
C LEU A 11 -1.42 -10.22 -38.54
N ARG A 12 -1.83 -9.33 -39.47
CA ARG A 12 -3.24 -9.10 -39.79
C ARG A 12 -3.90 -10.31 -40.45
N SER A 13 -3.22 -11.04 -41.32
CA SER A 13 -3.76 -12.23 -41.98
C SER A 13 -4.09 -13.37 -41.00
N ARG A 14 -3.48 -13.36 -39.80
CA ARG A 14 -3.65 -14.34 -38.72
C ARG A 14 -4.02 -13.65 -37.39
N TRP A 15 -4.92 -12.71 -37.51
CA TRP A 15 -5.27 -11.84 -36.42
C TRP A 15 -5.65 -12.60 -35.13
N LEU A 16 -6.29 -13.76 -35.21
CA LEU A 16 -6.74 -14.53 -34.04
C LEU A 16 -5.56 -15.12 -33.25
N THR A 17 -4.63 -15.81 -33.92
CA THR A 17 -3.46 -16.42 -33.24
C THR A 17 -2.50 -15.36 -32.77
N SER A 18 -2.29 -14.28 -33.54
CA SER A 18 -1.47 -13.13 -33.15
C SER A 18 -2.09 -12.41 -31.96
N LEU A 19 -3.42 -12.26 -31.95
CA LEU A 19 -4.15 -11.63 -30.81
C LEU A 19 -4.01 -12.47 -29.54
N LEU A 20 -4.20 -13.79 -29.61
CA LEU A 20 -4.06 -14.68 -28.46
C LEU A 20 -2.66 -14.60 -27.85
N THR A 21 -1.62 -14.60 -28.71
CA THR A 21 -0.24 -14.46 -28.25
C THR A 21 0.03 -13.09 -27.65
N LEU A 22 -0.47 -12.02 -28.28
CA LEU A 22 -0.36 -10.66 -27.76
C LEU A 22 -1.04 -10.53 -26.40
N VAL A 23 -2.26 -11.06 -26.25
CA VAL A 23 -3.01 -11.07 -24.99
C VAL A 23 -2.26 -11.86 -23.91
N SER A 24 -1.67 -13.01 -24.26
CA SER A 24 -0.87 -13.80 -23.32
C SER A 24 0.33 -13.01 -22.79
N ILE A 25 1.08 -12.35 -23.68
CA ILE A 25 2.20 -11.48 -23.27
C ILE A 25 1.69 -10.28 -22.47
N ALA A 26 0.60 -9.64 -22.91
CA ALA A 26 0.03 -8.49 -22.23
C ALA A 26 -0.42 -8.82 -20.80
N LEU A 27 -1.10 -9.95 -20.58
CA LEU A 27 -1.51 -10.40 -19.25
C LEU A 27 -0.29 -10.71 -18.36
N SER A 28 0.73 -11.36 -18.92
CA SER A 28 1.96 -11.66 -18.18
C SER A 28 2.72 -10.40 -17.77
N VAL A 29 2.81 -9.41 -18.66
CA VAL A 29 3.41 -8.10 -18.37
C VAL A 29 2.57 -7.34 -17.37
N ALA A 30 1.24 -7.32 -17.52
CA ALA A 30 0.34 -6.66 -16.57
C ALA A 30 0.47 -7.26 -15.17
N LEU A 31 0.60 -8.59 -15.06
CA LEU A 31 0.82 -9.28 -13.79
C LEU A 31 2.15 -8.86 -13.15
N LEU A 32 3.24 -8.90 -13.90
CA LEU A 32 4.57 -8.53 -13.39
C LEU A 32 4.61 -7.07 -12.94
N MET A 33 4.16 -6.16 -13.81
CA MET A 33 4.11 -4.72 -13.50
C MET A 33 3.15 -4.42 -12.35
N GLY A 34 2.03 -5.14 -12.26
CA GLY A 34 1.06 -4.99 -11.17
C GLY A 34 1.63 -5.37 -9.82
N ILE A 35 2.33 -6.50 -9.71
CA ILE A 35 3.00 -6.94 -8.49
C ILE A 35 4.02 -5.88 -8.04
N GLU A 36 4.87 -5.41 -8.96
CA GLU A 36 5.89 -4.41 -8.64
C GLU A 36 5.28 -3.07 -8.23
N THR A 37 4.19 -2.66 -8.86
CA THR A 37 3.47 -1.42 -8.55
C THR A 37 2.84 -1.46 -7.15
N ILE A 38 2.15 -2.54 -6.82
CA ILE A 38 1.54 -2.72 -5.50
C ILE A 38 2.65 -2.77 -4.44
N ARG A 39 3.72 -3.49 -4.70
CA ARG A 39 4.87 -3.60 -3.81
C ARG A 39 5.50 -2.25 -3.49
N SER A 40 5.88 -1.50 -4.52
CA SER A 40 6.55 -0.21 -4.35
C SER A 40 5.61 0.82 -3.72
N GLY A 41 4.35 0.86 -4.15
CA GLY A 41 3.34 1.76 -3.61
C GLY A 41 3.06 1.51 -2.13
N THR A 42 2.89 0.25 -1.72
CA THR A 42 2.67 -0.12 -0.31
C THR A 42 3.89 0.21 0.54
N ARG A 43 5.09 -0.10 0.06
CA ARG A 43 6.34 0.19 0.76
C ARG A 43 6.53 1.69 0.98
N ASP A 44 6.34 2.48 -0.06
CA ASP A 44 6.45 3.94 0.01
C ASP A 44 5.43 4.55 0.97
N HIS A 45 4.19 4.06 0.93
CA HIS A 45 3.13 4.52 1.81
C HIS A 45 3.45 4.24 3.28
N LEU A 46 3.80 3.00 3.62
CA LEU A 46 4.12 2.62 4.99
C LEU A 46 5.37 3.34 5.53
N THR A 47 6.40 3.49 4.71
CA THR A 47 7.63 4.20 5.11
C THR A 47 7.40 5.70 5.35
N LYS A 48 6.43 6.29 4.64
CA LYS A 48 6.08 7.70 4.77
C LYS A 48 5.11 7.99 5.91
N THR A 49 4.45 6.98 6.48
CA THR A 49 3.40 7.18 7.49
C THR A 49 3.92 7.75 8.79
N ILE A 50 5.10 7.35 9.24
CA ILE A 50 5.71 7.86 10.47
C ILE A 50 7.14 8.33 10.20
N SER A 51 7.40 9.57 10.54
CA SER A 51 8.69 10.21 10.37
C SER A 51 9.03 10.99 11.64
N GLY A 52 10.30 10.99 12.07
CA GLY A 52 10.73 11.75 13.22
C GLY A 52 10.41 11.13 14.59
N THR A 53 9.72 10.00 14.67
CA THR A 53 9.55 9.22 15.89
C THR A 53 10.69 8.22 15.98
N ASP A 54 11.49 8.31 17.04
CA ASP A 54 12.68 7.47 17.22
C ASP A 54 12.34 6.14 17.89
N LEU A 55 11.42 6.16 18.88
CA LEU A 55 10.93 4.97 19.58
C LEU A 55 9.41 5.01 19.74
N ILE A 56 8.80 3.82 19.72
CA ILE A 56 7.44 3.60 20.19
C ILE A 56 7.52 2.66 21.38
N ILE A 57 6.86 3.04 22.48
CA ILE A 57 6.81 2.25 23.70
C ILE A 57 5.34 1.83 23.92
N GLY A 58 5.16 0.62 24.36
CA GLY A 58 3.84 0.09 24.74
C GLY A 58 3.98 -1.09 25.67
N PRO A 59 2.86 -1.78 25.99
CA PRO A 59 2.85 -2.99 26.79
C PRO A 59 3.69 -4.09 26.14
N ARG A 60 4.13 -5.05 26.95
CA ARG A 60 4.94 -6.16 26.46
C ARG A 60 4.19 -6.97 25.41
N GLY A 61 4.82 -7.13 24.26
CA GLY A 61 4.23 -7.85 23.13
C GLY A 61 5.15 -7.89 21.92
N ASN A 62 4.57 -8.22 20.77
CA ASN A 62 5.30 -8.20 19.51
C ASN A 62 5.46 -6.75 19.04
N GLY A 63 6.71 -6.33 18.74
CA GLY A 63 7.03 -4.99 18.28
C GLY A 63 6.33 -4.62 16.97
N LEU A 64 6.15 -5.57 16.06
CA LEU A 64 5.40 -5.33 14.83
C LEU A 64 3.93 -5.03 15.09
N THR A 65 3.28 -5.78 16.01
CA THR A 65 1.90 -5.53 16.43
C THR A 65 1.78 -4.13 17.04
N LEU A 66 2.75 -3.71 17.85
CA LEU A 66 2.76 -2.38 18.45
C LEU A 66 2.80 -1.27 17.37
N VAL A 67 3.64 -1.41 16.32
CA VAL A 67 3.65 -0.44 15.21
C VAL A 67 2.37 -0.50 14.40
N LEU A 68 1.90 -1.70 14.04
CA LEU A 68 0.69 -1.84 13.24
C LEU A 68 -0.53 -1.23 13.94
N SER A 69 -0.66 -1.42 15.25
CA SER A 69 -1.80 -0.88 16.00
C SER A 69 -1.66 0.63 16.26
N SER A 70 -0.49 1.10 16.72
CA SER A 70 -0.30 2.49 17.15
C SER A 70 -0.16 3.48 15.98
N VAL A 71 0.49 3.06 14.89
CA VAL A 71 0.77 3.94 13.73
C VAL A 71 -0.22 3.70 12.59
N PHE A 72 -0.43 2.42 12.23
CA PHE A 72 -1.28 2.09 11.09
C PHE A 72 -2.73 1.80 11.49
N GLN A 73 -2.99 1.75 12.81
CA GLN A 73 -4.31 1.48 13.38
C GLN A 73 -4.91 0.15 12.88
N LEU A 74 -4.04 -0.82 12.62
CA LEU A 74 -4.37 -2.18 12.20
C LEU A 74 -4.25 -3.14 13.39
N GLY A 75 -5.29 -3.94 13.64
CA GLY A 75 -5.33 -4.83 14.80
C GLY A 75 -5.65 -4.08 16.12
N THR A 76 -5.48 -4.76 17.22
CA THR A 76 -5.68 -4.26 18.59
C THR A 76 -4.46 -4.58 19.44
N LEU A 77 -4.26 -3.81 20.50
CA LEU A 77 -3.32 -4.16 21.57
C LEU A 77 -4.12 -4.86 22.67
N ASP A 78 -3.63 -6.02 23.10
CA ASP A 78 -4.32 -6.85 24.11
C ASP A 78 -4.13 -6.30 25.54
N HIS A 79 -3.15 -5.43 25.72
CA HIS A 79 -2.78 -4.83 27.01
C HIS A 79 -2.52 -3.34 26.83
N SER A 80 -2.56 -2.63 27.97
CA SER A 80 -2.21 -1.22 28.08
C SER A 80 -0.98 -1.07 28.97
N MET A 81 -0.41 0.12 29.04
CA MET A 81 0.62 0.49 30.00
C MET A 81 0.11 1.54 30.98
N ASN A 82 0.57 1.49 32.23
CA ASN A 82 0.14 2.40 33.28
C ASN A 82 0.56 3.85 32.99
N TRP A 83 -0.31 4.80 33.28
CA TRP A 83 -0.01 6.22 33.17
C TRP A 83 1.18 6.66 34.02
N SER A 84 1.30 6.14 35.25
CA SER A 84 2.43 6.40 36.15
C SER A 84 3.78 5.96 35.59
N THR A 85 3.78 4.85 34.86
CA THR A 85 4.96 4.35 34.12
C THR A 85 5.33 5.31 32.98
N TYR A 86 4.33 5.76 32.20
CA TYR A 86 4.54 6.78 31.19
C TYR A 86 5.16 8.05 31.76
N GLN A 87 4.62 8.57 32.86
CA GLN A 87 5.15 9.78 33.52
C GLN A 87 6.63 9.61 33.93
N THR A 88 6.97 8.44 34.46
CA THR A 88 8.36 8.12 34.84
C THR A 88 9.27 8.06 33.61
N LEU A 89 8.81 7.47 32.51
CA LEU A 89 9.59 7.37 31.27
C LEU A 89 9.74 8.73 30.59
N ALA A 90 8.70 9.54 30.53
CA ALA A 90 8.71 10.85 29.89
C ALA A 90 9.74 11.83 30.50
N THR A 91 10.15 11.61 31.77
CA THR A 91 11.17 12.42 32.46
C THR A 91 12.61 11.98 32.21
N GLN A 92 12.84 10.93 31.42
CA GLN A 92 14.19 10.46 31.10
C GLN A 92 15.00 11.53 30.34
N PRO A 93 16.28 11.75 30.69
CA PRO A 93 17.08 12.87 30.16
C PRO A 93 17.34 12.77 28.63
N GLU A 94 17.24 11.60 28.04
CA GLU A 94 17.45 11.36 26.61
C GLU A 94 16.23 11.76 25.76
N ILE A 95 15.05 11.84 26.38
CA ILE A 95 13.80 12.14 25.69
C ILE A 95 13.68 13.65 25.46
N GLU A 96 13.40 14.03 24.24
CA GLU A 96 13.11 15.41 23.86
C GLU A 96 11.62 15.69 23.95
N TRP A 97 10.80 14.76 23.44
CA TRP A 97 9.35 14.84 23.51
C TRP A 97 8.72 13.44 23.60
N SER A 98 7.56 13.38 24.18
CA SER A 98 6.76 12.16 24.27
C SER A 98 5.29 12.47 24.03
N VAL A 99 4.62 11.62 23.24
CA VAL A 99 3.22 11.77 22.92
C VAL A 99 2.49 10.46 23.25
N PRO A 100 1.69 10.44 24.31
CA PRO A 100 0.89 9.27 24.67
C PRO A 100 -0.31 9.15 23.74
N ILE A 101 -0.68 7.91 23.45
CA ILE A 101 -1.85 7.58 22.63
C ILE A 101 -2.66 6.46 23.27
N THR A 102 -3.97 6.55 23.13
CA THR A 102 -4.93 5.50 23.53
C THR A 102 -5.85 5.18 22.36
N LEU A 103 -6.02 3.90 22.10
CA LEU A 103 -6.84 3.35 21.01
C LEU A 103 -8.00 2.59 21.61
N GLY A 104 -9.21 2.72 21.10
CA GLY A 104 -10.29 1.89 21.66
C GLY A 104 -11.65 2.07 21.01
N ASP A 105 -12.03 3.26 20.66
CA ASP A 105 -13.37 3.57 20.15
C ASP A 105 -13.40 3.78 18.65
N SER A 106 -14.61 3.95 18.12
CA SER A 106 -14.82 4.18 16.70
C SER A 106 -16.01 5.10 16.43
N HIS A 107 -16.08 5.59 15.21
CA HIS A 107 -17.20 6.31 14.68
C HIS A 107 -17.42 5.92 13.21
N HIS A 108 -18.56 5.29 12.90
CA HIS A 108 -18.85 4.77 11.56
C HIS A 108 -17.70 3.93 10.94
N GLY A 109 -17.05 3.08 11.76
CA GLY A 109 -15.91 2.25 11.34
C GLY A 109 -14.57 2.98 11.26
N PHE A 110 -14.52 4.28 11.53
CA PHE A 110 -13.27 5.03 11.69
C PHE A 110 -12.79 4.98 13.14
N ARG A 111 -11.50 4.83 13.34
CA ARG A 111 -10.92 4.72 14.68
C ARG A 111 -10.82 6.06 15.38
N VAL A 112 -11.02 6.02 16.69
CA VAL A 112 -10.75 7.12 17.61
C VAL A 112 -9.39 6.91 18.24
N LEU A 113 -8.58 7.97 18.27
CA LEU A 113 -7.29 8.03 18.93
C LEU A 113 -7.31 9.14 19.96
N GLY A 114 -7.24 8.76 21.23
CA GLY A 114 -7.02 9.69 22.34
C GLY A 114 -5.55 10.07 22.44
N THR A 115 -5.23 11.37 22.52
CA THR A 115 -3.84 11.86 22.58
C THR A 115 -3.77 13.24 23.23
N THR A 116 -2.57 13.84 23.25
CA THR A 116 -2.36 15.23 23.71
C THR A 116 -2.21 16.20 22.55
N GLY A 117 -2.28 17.50 22.81
CA GLY A 117 -2.02 18.54 21.80
C GLY A 117 -0.64 18.44 21.15
N ASP A 118 0.32 17.82 21.85
CA ASP A 118 1.68 17.58 21.36
C ASP A 118 1.71 16.65 20.12
N TYR A 119 0.67 15.85 19.91
CA TYR A 119 0.52 15.05 18.71
C TYR A 119 0.57 15.92 17.44
N PHE A 120 -0.14 17.05 17.41
CA PHE A 120 -0.14 17.96 16.26
C PHE A 120 1.21 18.65 16.07
N THR A 121 1.94 18.85 17.17
CA THR A 121 3.25 19.51 17.16
C THR A 121 4.37 18.56 16.73
N HIS A 122 4.35 17.31 17.17
CA HIS A 122 5.48 16.39 17.02
C HIS A 122 5.27 15.30 15.98
N TYR A 123 4.03 14.89 15.69
CA TYR A 123 3.79 13.91 14.65
C TYR A 123 4.24 14.44 13.28
N ARG A 124 5.04 13.63 12.59
CA ARG A 124 5.57 13.95 11.26
C ARG A 124 5.30 12.79 10.30
N TYR A 125 5.05 13.13 9.04
CA TYR A 125 4.85 12.16 7.96
C TYR A 125 5.63 12.56 6.71
N GLY A 126 5.69 11.68 5.73
CA GLY A 126 6.42 11.93 4.49
C GLY A 126 7.91 12.18 4.76
N GLN A 127 8.41 13.30 4.28
CA GLN A 127 9.80 13.76 4.48
C GLN A 127 9.89 14.73 5.68
N GLY A 128 9.21 14.43 6.79
CA GLY A 128 9.20 15.29 8.00
C GLY A 128 8.14 16.39 7.97
N GLN A 129 7.09 16.24 7.19
CA GLN A 129 5.99 17.21 7.13
C GLN A 129 5.17 17.19 8.41
N SER A 130 4.76 18.37 8.87
CA SER A 130 3.87 18.55 10.02
C SER A 130 2.41 18.38 9.62
N LEU A 131 1.56 17.96 10.54
CA LEU A 131 0.13 18.03 10.37
C LEU A 131 -0.31 19.48 10.16
N ALA A 132 -1.24 19.69 9.24
CA ALA A 132 -1.80 21.00 8.96
C ALA A 132 -3.33 20.92 8.95
N PHE A 133 -3.99 21.94 9.44
CA PHE A 133 -5.44 22.05 9.40
C PHE A 133 -5.89 22.59 8.03
N ALA A 134 -6.92 21.97 7.47
CA ALA A 134 -7.66 22.55 6.35
C ALA A 134 -8.63 23.60 6.88
N GLU A 135 -9.28 23.32 8.02
CA GLU A 135 -10.22 24.19 8.71
C GLU A 135 -10.09 23.96 10.22
N GLY A 136 -10.35 25.03 11.01
CA GLY A 136 -10.36 24.97 12.48
C GLY A 136 -8.96 24.86 13.08
N HIS A 137 -8.88 24.24 14.26
CA HIS A 137 -7.69 24.16 15.10
C HIS A 137 -7.63 22.81 15.87
N ALA A 138 -6.57 22.60 16.64
CA ALA A 138 -6.47 21.48 17.58
C ALA A 138 -7.57 21.55 18.64
N PHE A 139 -7.86 20.43 19.30
CA PHE A 139 -8.81 20.41 20.40
C PHE A 139 -8.34 21.28 21.56
N GLU A 140 -9.24 22.11 22.07
CA GLU A 140 -9.04 23.00 23.23
C GLU A 140 -10.06 22.69 24.34
N ASP A 141 -11.28 22.29 23.96
CA ASP A 141 -12.31 21.84 24.87
C ASP A 141 -12.26 20.33 25.10
N LEU A 142 -12.78 19.86 26.24
CA LEU A 142 -12.82 18.45 26.62
C LEU A 142 -13.50 17.56 25.58
N PHE A 143 -14.57 18.06 24.95
CA PHE A 143 -15.36 17.34 23.96
C PHE A 143 -15.14 17.86 22.53
N ASP A 144 -13.94 18.37 22.26
CA ASP A 144 -13.51 18.67 20.91
C ASP A 144 -12.95 17.43 20.23
N VAL A 145 -13.21 17.31 18.93
CA VAL A 145 -12.63 16.29 18.07
C VAL A 145 -12.02 16.92 16.83
N VAL A 146 -10.86 16.45 16.46
CA VAL A 146 -10.21 16.76 15.17
C VAL A 146 -10.36 15.55 14.27
N ILE A 147 -10.83 15.74 13.06
CA ILE A 147 -11.07 14.65 12.11
C ILE A 147 -10.10 14.68 10.93
N GLY A 148 -9.75 13.51 10.45
CA GLY A 148 -8.94 13.35 9.23
C GLY A 148 -9.72 13.73 7.98
N ALA A 149 -9.00 14.06 6.90
CA ALA A 149 -9.57 14.55 5.64
C ALA A 149 -10.56 13.58 5.00
N ASP A 150 -10.28 12.26 5.04
CA ASP A 150 -11.13 11.26 4.42
C ASP A 150 -12.46 11.07 5.18
N ILE A 151 -12.46 11.29 6.50
CA ILE A 151 -13.67 11.27 7.32
C ILE A 151 -14.56 12.44 6.95
N ALA A 152 -14.00 13.65 6.89
CA ALA A 152 -14.73 14.85 6.52
C ALA A 152 -15.37 14.70 5.12
N ALA A 153 -14.61 14.21 4.15
CA ALA A 153 -15.09 14.01 2.79
C ALA A 153 -16.16 12.90 2.68
N ARG A 154 -15.94 11.74 3.34
CA ARG A 154 -16.83 10.57 3.22
C ARG A 154 -18.14 10.74 3.95
N LEU A 155 -18.09 11.36 5.14
CA LEU A 155 -19.29 11.59 5.96
C LEU A 155 -19.88 13.00 5.77
N THR A 156 -19.31 13.81 4.88
CA THR A 156 -19.75 15.19 4.57
C THR A 156 -19.83 16.07 5.82
N TYR A 157 -18.88 15.92 6.74
CA TYR A 157 -18.82 16.65 7.98
C TYR A 157 -18.25 18.06 7.80
N GLN A 158 -18.76 18.99 8.61
CA GLN A 158 -18.35 20.39 8.63
C GLN A 158 -17.85 20.79 10.01
N LEU A 159 -17.01 21.83 10.04
CA LEU A 159 -16.51 22.41 11.28
C LEU A 159 -17.68 22.84 12.19
N GLY A 160 -17.58 22.57 13.49
CA GLY A 160 -18.59 22.89 14.48
C GLY A 160 -19.74 21.89 14.60
N GLN A 161 -19.84 20.90 13.73
CA GLN A 161 -20.85 19.84 13.81
C GLN A 161 -20.60 18.93 15.01
N SER A 162 -21.67 18.47 15.67
CA SER A 162 -21.58 17.50 16.78
C SER A 162 -21.70 16.08 16.25
N ILE A 163 -20.85 15.19 16.75
CA ILE A 163 -20.83 13.77 16.45
C ILE A 163 -20.84 12.93 17.72
N VAL A 164 -21.34 11.71 17.63
CA VAL A 164 -21.39 10.75 18.74
C VAL A 164 -20.41 9.64 18.47
N LEU A 165 -19.47 9.43 19.38
CA LEU A 165 -18.53 8.33 19.34
C LEU A 165 -19.17 7.07 19.93
N SER A 166 -18.59 5.92 19.61
CA SER A 166 -19.20 4.64 19.98
C SER A 166 -18.15 3.63 20.38
N HIS A 167 -18.51 2.77 21.32
CA HIS A 167 -17.63 1.74 21.83
C HIS A 167 -17.43 0.61 20.83
N GLY A 168 -16.16 0.19 20.65
CA GLY A 168 -15.78 -0.93 19.77
C GLY A 168 -15.37 -0.53 18.36
N LEU A 169 -14.84 -1.48 17.58
CA LEU A 169 -14.17 -1.25 16.29
C LEU A 169 -15.01 -1.63 15.05
N GLY A 170 -16.30 -1.91 15.20
CA GLY A 170 -17.17 -2.35 14.10
C GLY A 170 -17.88 -1.24 13.35
N GLU A 171 -18.33 -1.52 12.11
CA GLU A 171 -19.27 -0.65 11.39
C GLU A 171 -20.61 -0.53 12.11
N VAL A 172 -20.99 -1.54 12.86
CA VAL A 172 -22.19 -1.58 13.71
C VAL A 172 -21.75 -1.43 15.16
N SER A 173 -21.85 -0.22 15.67
CA SER A 173 -21.62 0.06 17.08
C SER A 173 -22.88 -0.24 17.88
N PHE A 174 -22.74 -1.07 18.91
CA PHE A 174 -23.86 -1.46 19.75
C PHE A 174 -24.16 -0.48 20.88
N LEU A 175 -23.22 0.44 21.20
CA LEU A 175 -23.30 1.29 22.38
C LEU A 175 -22.78 2.70 22.09
N PRO A 176 -23.62 3.64 21.57
CA PRO A 176 -23.23 5.02 21.32
C PRO A 176 -23.20 5.84 22.62
N HIS A 177 -22.17 6.70 22.77
CA HIS A 177 -22.05 7.68 23.85
C HIS A 177 -22.86 8.96 23.55
N SER A 178 -24.15 8.82 23.38
CA SER A 178 -25.06 9.91 22.99
C SER A 178 -25.22 11.02 24.02
N ASP A 179 -24.84 10.75 25.26
CA ASP A 179 -24.85 11.69 26.40
C ASP A 179 -23.65 12.63 26.42
N LYS A 180 -22.58 12.32 25.67
CA LYS A 180 -21.35 13.10 25.61
C LYS A 180 -20.94 13.34 24.15
N PRO A 181 -21.67 14.15 23.38
CA PRO A 181 -21.36 14.44 21.99
C PRO A 181 -20.07 15.26 21.88
N PHE A 182 -19.25 14.94 20.86
CA PHE A 182 -18.04 15.68 20.54
C PHE A 182 -18.32 16.69 19.42
N LYS A 183 -17.69 17.85 19.48
CA LYS A 183 -17.78 18.90 18.47
C LYS A 183 -16.55 18.89 17.58
N ILE A 184 -16.73 18.93 16.27
CA ILE A 184 -15.62 19.02 15.31
C ILE A 184 -14.96 20.41 15.44
N ALA A 185 -13.80 20.45 16.06
CA ALA A 185 -12.99 21.66 16.25
C ALA A 185 -12.00 21.88 15.10
N GLY A 186 -11.61 20.81 14.39
CA GLY A 186 -10.68 20.90 13.30
C GLY A 186 -10.81 19.77 12.28
N ILE A 187 -10.45 20.09 11.06
CA ILE A 187 -10.34 19.14 9.92
C ILE A 187 -8.91 19.22 9.41
N LEU A 188 -8.21 18.08 9.42
CA LEU A 188 -6.83 18.00 8.92
C LEU A 188 -6.79 18.04 7.39
N ARG A 189 -5.70 18.57 6.83
CA ARG A 189 -5.38 18.40 5.42
C ARG A 189 -5.01 16.95 5.12
N LYS A 190 -5.29 16.51 3.89
CA LYS A 190 -4.97 15.17 3.45
C LYS A 190 -3.46 14.90 3.51
N THR A 191 -3.09 13.82 4.21
CA THR A 191 -1.70 13.43 4.46
C THR A 191 -1.30 12.18 3.68
N GLN A 192 -2.28 11.43 3.17
CA GLN A 192 -2.10 10.07 2.61
C GLN A 192 -1.53 9.09 3.64
N THR A 193 -1.88 9.26 4.90
CA THR A 193 -1.51 8.37 6.02
C THR A 193 -2.78 7.92 6.75
N PRO A 194 -2.71 6.94 7.66
CA PRO A 194 -3.87 6.54 8.47
C PRO A 194 -4.54 7.67 9.24
N VAL A 195 -3.82 8.77 9.51
CA VAL A 195 -4.37 9.97 10.16
C VAL A 195 -5.56 10.55 9.38
N ASP A 196 -5.59 10.42 8.06
CA ASP A 196 -6.71 10.88 7.23
C ASP A 196 -8.03 10.16 7.56
N ARG A 197 -7.95 8.99 8.21
CA ARG A 197 -9.07 8.12 8.60
C ARG A 197 -9.23 8.00 10.11
N THR A 198 -8.66 8.93 10.87
CA THR A 198 -8.64 8.93 12.34
C THR A 198 -9.42 10.10 12.89
N LEU A 199 -10.18 9.86 13.97
CA LEU A 199 -10.71 10.90 14.83
C LEU A 199 -9.73 11.08 16.00
N LEU A 200 -9.27 12.30 16.21
CA LEU A 200 -8.33 12.66 17.28
C LEU A 200 -9.08 13.41 18.37
N ILE A 201 -9.03 12.92 19.59
CA ILE A 201 -9.62 13.53 20.77
C ILE A 201 -8.56 13.68 21.87
N SER A 202 -8.83 14.52 22.88
CA SER A 202 -7.97 14.59 24.04
C SER A 202 -8.05 13.29 24.86
N LEU A 203 -6.95 12.90 25.55
CA LEU A 203 -6.98 11.78 26.49
C LEU A 203 -8.04 12.00 27.56
N ASN A 204 -8.14 13.22 28.08
CA ASN A 204 -9.16 13.57 29.05
C ASN A 204 -10.57 13.45 28.48
N GLY A 205 -10.78 13.75 27.19
CA GLY A 205 -12.06 13.54 26.50
C GLY A 205 -12.42 12.07 26.37
N LEU A 206 -11.42 11.22 26.13
CA LEU A 206 -11.60 9.76 26.11
C LEU A 206 -11.99 9.23 27.50
N GLU A 207 -11.30 9.67 28.56
CA GLU A 207 -11.63 9.29 29.93
C GLU A 207 -13.02 9.81 30.34
N ALA A 208 -13.35 11.06 30.01
CA ALA A 208 -14.66 11.62 30.27
C ALA A 208 -15.80 10.81 29.64
N MET A 209 -15.55 10.21 28.46
CA MET A 209 -16.51 9.38 27.77
C MET A 209 -16.78 8.06 28.51
N HIS A 210 -15.76 7.53 29.19
CA HIS A 210 -15.82 6.22 29.87
C HIS A 210 -15.99 6.30 31.40
N ILE A 211 -15.97 7.48 32.00
CA ILE A 211 -15.93 7.67 33.46
C ILE A 211 -17.09 7.00 34.20
N ASP A 212 -18.22 6.81 33.55
CA ASP A 212 -19.41 6.13 34.08
C ASP A 212 -19.56 4.70 33.54
N TRP A 213 -18.61 4.21 32.74
CA TRP A 213 -18.60 2.86 32.16
C TRP A 213 -17.83 1.88 33.05
N GLN A 214 -18.40 1.50 34.19
CA GLN A 214 -17.76 0.54 35.07
C GLN A 214 -17.82 -0.89 34.49
N ALA A 215 -16.67 -1.58 34.49
CA ALA A 215 -16.54 -2.95 34.00
C ALA A 215 -17.00 -3.18 32.53
N GLY A 216 -16.88 -2.16 31.66
CA GLY A 216 -17.18 -2.28 30.23
C GLY A 216 -18.68 -2.40 29.90
N THR A 217 -19.56 -2.05 30.82
CA THR A 217 -21.01 -2.05 30.62
C THR A 217 -21.58 -0.64 30.62
N ALA A 218 -22.60 -0.40 29.79
CA ALA A 218 -23.26 0.89 29.74
C ALA A 218 -23.89 1.25 31.09
N PRO A 219 -23.75 2.51 31.56
CA PRO A 219 -24.28 2.96 32.83
C PRO A 219 -25.81 2.91 32.84
N GLN A 220 -26.40 2.60 34.00
CA GLN A 220 -27.83 2.78 34.19
C GLN A 220 -28.19 4.27 34.18
N ALA A 221 -29.46 4.60 33.91
CA ALA A 221 -29.87 6.00 33.73
C ALA A 221 -29.56 6.91 34.94
N ASP A 222 -29.58 6.35 36.16
CA ASP A 222 -29.26 7.03 37.41
C ASP A 222 -27.75 7.14 37.72
N GLN A 223 -26.92 6.39 37.00
CA GLN A 223 -25.46 6.37 37.15
C GLN A 223 -24.74 7.20 36.09
N ARG A 224 -25.49 7.79 35.15
CA ARG A 224 -24.91 8.59 34.07
C ARG A 224 -24.33 9.89 34.60
N ILE A 225 -23.06 10.14 34.26
CA ILE A 225 -22.38 11.41 34.54
C ILE A 225 -22.55 12.33 33.35
N SER A 226 -23.20 13.49 33.56
CA SER A 226 -23.39 14.44 32.48
C SER A 226 -22.08 15.01 31.96
N ALA A 227 -22.05 15.46 30.70
CA ALA A 227 -20.90 16.15 30.10
C ALA A 227 -20.44 17.36 30.93
N GLN A 228 -21.39 18.07 31.59
CA GLN A 228 -21.08 19.19 32.48
C GLN A 228 -20.36 18.73 33.76
N ALA A 229 -20.82 17.64 34.39
CA ALA A 229 -20.21 17.09 35.60
C ALA A 229 -18.82 16.53 35.33
N ALA A 230 -18.63 15.85 34.19
CA ALA A 230 -17.33 15.30 33.79
C ALA A 230 -16.23 16.38 33.70
N ARG A 231 -16.55 17.63 33.32
CA ARG A 231 -15.59 18.74 33.23
C ARG A 231 -14.95 19.12 34.57
N SER A 232 -15.56 18.77 35.69
CA SER A 232 -15.06 19.09 37.03
C SER A 232 -14.37 17.91 37.72
N MET A 233 -14.26 16.77 37.03
CA MET A 233 -13.66 15.57 37.59
C MET A 233 -12.18 15.45 37.22
N ASP A 234 -11.42 14.65 37.95
CA ASP A 234 -10.10 14.24 37.53
C ASP A 234 -10.23 13.21 36.39
N LEU A 235 -9.73 13.58 35.23
CA LEU A 235 -9.77 12.83 34.00
C LEU A 235 -8.36 12.38 33.58
N THR A 236 -7.45 12.27 34.54
CA THR A 236 -6.15 11.65 34.30
C THR A 236 -6.35 10.19 33.92
N PRO A 237 -5.85 9.74 32.75
CA PRO A 237 -6.02 8.34 32.39
C PRO A 237 -5.27 7.42 33.34
N ASP A 238 -5.83 6.26 33.65
CA ASP A 238 -5.13 5.22 34.39
C ASP A 238 -4.12 4.48 33.52
N GLU A 239 -4.49 4.26 32.24
CA GLU A 239 -3.73 3.48 31.27
C GLU A 239 -3.71 4.16 29.89
N ILE A 240 -2.67 3.85 29.13
CA ILE A 240 -2.52 4.25 27.71
C ILE A 240 -2.08 3.08 26.85
N SER A 241 -2.37 3.15 25.56
CA SER A 241 -2.04 2.07 24.62
C SER A 241 -0.56 2.09 24.18
N ALA A 242 -0.01 3.26 23.90
CA ALA A 242 1.39 3.42 23.48
C ALA A 242 1.87 4.85 23.66
N VAL A 243 3.19 5.06 23.51
CA VAL A 243 3.83 6.38 23.55
C VAL A 243 4.75 6.53 22.35
N PHE A 244 4.65 7.64 21.63
CA PHE A 244 5.62 8.05 20.63
C PHE A 244 6.69 8.89 21.28
N ILE A 245 7.96 8.60 21.01
CA ILE A 245 9.13 9.23 21.61
C ILE A 245 10.03 9.83 20.54
N GLY A 246 10.41 11.09 20.74
CA GLY A 246 11.54 11.71 20.06
C GLY A 246 12.71 11.88 21.00
N LEU A 247 13.91 11.61 20.51
CA LEU A 247 15.16 11.65 21.28
C LEU A 247 15.97 12.87 20.94
N LYS A 248 16.64 13.44 21.95
CA LYS A 248 17.64 14.52 21.76
C LYS A 248 18.78 14.06 20.86
N SER A 249 19.13 12.78 20.91
CA SER A 249 20.15 12.17 20.04
C SER A 249 19.75 10.77 19.63
N LYS A 250 19.67 10.54 18.31
CA LYS A 250 19.34 9.22 17.75
C LYS A 250 20.31 8.11 18.11
N THR A 251 21.56 8.46 18.49
CA THR A 251 22.56 7.49 18.93
C THR A 251 22.20 6.80 20.24
N GLN A 252 21.32 7.39 21.02
CA GLN A 252 20.86 6.85 22.30
C GLN A 252 19.67 5.89 22.18
N ALA A 253 19.08 5.76 20.98
CA ALA A 253 17.88 4.95 20.76
C ALA A 253 18.04 3.50 21.21
N LEU A 254 19.14 2.84 20.83
CA LEU A 254 19.40 1.42 21.19
C LEU A 254 19.59 1.21 22.69
N SER A 255 20.29 2.13 23.36
CA SER A 255 20.54 2.04 24.81
C SER A 255 19.23 2.28 25.59
N LEU A 256 18.45 3.28 25.20
CA LEU A 256 17.16 3.56 25.82
C LEU A 256 16.17 2.42 25.56
N GLN A 257 16.08 1.92 24.34
CA GLN A 257 15.26 0.77 23.98
C GLN A 257 15.54 -0.44 24.90
N ARG A 258 16.83 -0.77 25.10
CA ARG A 258 17.23 -1.89 25.96
C ARG A 258 16.80 -1.65 27.40
N ARG A 259 17.04 -0.44 27.95
CA ARG A 259 16.65 -0.12 29.35
C ARG A 259 15.13 -0.21 29.55
N ILE A 260 14.33 0.21 28.55
CA ILE A 260 12.88 0.13 28.64
C ILE A 260 12.40 -1.31 28.54
N ASN A 261 12.99 -2.12 27.65
CA ASN A 261 12.64 -3.54 27.53
C ASN A 261 13.03 -4.36 28.77
N ASP A 262 14.04 -3.90 29.52
CA ASP A 262 14.51 -4.50 30.77
C ASP A 262 13.87 -3.85 32.02
N TYR A 263 12.90 -2.93 31.82
CA TYR A 263 12.26 -2.22 32.93
C TYR A 263 11.51 -3.17 33.85
N GLN A 264 11.80 -3.09 35.17
CA GLN A 264 11.28 -4.04 36.17
C GLN A 264 9.92 -3.61 36.76
N GLY A 265 9.54 -2.33 36.63
CA GLY A 265 8.28 -1.84 37.21
C GLY A 265 7.05 -2.32 36.47
N GLU A 266 7.15 -2.50 35.17
CA GLU A 266 6.08 -2.96 34.30
C GLU A 266 6.67 -3.62 33.04
N PRO A 267 6.08 -4.73 32.54
CA PRO A 267 6.55 -5.36 31.31
C PRO A 267 6.27 -4.47 30.10
N LEU A 268 7.31 -3.90 29.50
CA LEU A 268 7.21 -3.01 28.35
C LEU A 268 7.92 -3.55 27.11
N THR A 269 7.54 -3.03 25.98
CA THR A 269 8.22 -3.20 24.69
C THR A 269 8.49 -1.82 24.09
N ALA A 270 9.76 -1.52 23.88
CA ALA A 270 10.19 -0.34 23.11
C ALA A 270 10.76 -0.79 21.78
N ILE A 271 10.35 -0.13 20.70
CA ILE A 271 10.79 -0.48 19.33
C ILE A 271 11.15 0.78 18.55
N MET A 272 12.07 0.63 17.61
CA MET A 272 12.31 1.64 16.57
C MET A 272 11.36 1.36 15.40
N PRO A 273 10.45 2.29 15.00
CA PRO A 273 9.46 2.03 13.96
C PRO A 273 10.09 1.56 12.64
N GLY A 274 11.23 2.17 12.26
CA GLY A 274 11.92 1.80 11.03
C GLY A 274 12.42 0.36 11.01
N LEU A 275 12.89 -0.18 12.14
CA LEU A 275 13.34 -1.58 12.24
C LEU A 275 12.15 -2.55 12.19
N ALA A 276 11.06 -2.24 12.88
CA ALA A 276 9.85 -3.07 12.83
C ALA A 276 9.26 -3.14 11.41
N LEU A 277 9.25 -2.02 10.69
CA LEU A 277 8.85 -2.00 9.29
C LEU A 277 9.80 -2.80 8.40
N GLN A 278 11.11 -2.76 8.67
CA GLN A 278 12.07 -3.58 7.93
C GLN A 278 11.84 -5.09 8.16
N GLU A 279 11.49 -5.50 9.38
CA GLU A 279 11.10 -6.87 9.69
C GLU A 279 9.83 -7.27 8.90
N LEU A 280 8.80 -6.41 8.88
CA LEU A 280 7.61 -6.62 8.05
C LEU A 280 7.97 -6.84 6.58
N TRP A 281 8.87 -6.00 6.02
CA TRP A 281 9.33 -6.14 4.63
C TRP A 281 10.09 -7.44 4.40
N SER A 282 10.89 -7.90 5.35
CA SER A 282 11.59 -9.17 5.22
C SER A 282 10.63 -10.36 5.15
N LEU A 283 9.56 -10.34 5.92
CA LEU A 283 8.51 -11.35 5.89
C LEU A 283 7.70 -11.31 4.58
N MET A 284 7.30 -10.11 4.16
CA MET A 284 6.56 -9.93 2.90
C MET A 284 7.41 -10.27 1.67
N GLY A 285 8.71 -10.03 1.71
CA GLY A 285 9.63 -10.27 0.61
C GLY A 285 9.66 -11.73 0.13
N GLN A 286 9.39 -12.69 1.00
CA GLN A 286 9.28 -14.10 0.61
C GLN A 286 8.05 -14.34 -0.26
N ALA A 287 6.90 -13.80 0.13
CA ALA A 287 5.67 -13.90 -0.66
C ALA A 287 5.81 -13.15 -1.99
N GLU A 288 6.42 -11.95 -1.96
CA GLU A 288 6.72 -11.15 -3.16
C GLU A 288 7.60 -11.91 -4.15
N SER A 289 8.69 -12.54 -3.66
CA SER A 289 9.58 -13.34 -4.49
C SER A 289 8.85 -14.52 -5.13
N GLY A 290 7.92 -15.16 -4.42
CA GLY A 290 7.05 -16.19 -4.96
C GLY A 290 6.16 -15.67 -6.09
N LEU A 291 5.51 -14.52 -5.90
CA LEU A 291 4.66 -13.89 -6.91
C LEU A 291 5.48 -13.46 -8.15
N GLN A 292 6.67 -12.89 -7.96
CA GLN A 292 7.57 -12.53 -9.06
C GLN A 292 8.05 -13.75 -9.85
N MET A 293 8.32 -14.86 -9.16
CA MET A 293 8.65 -16.13 -9.82
C MET A 293 7.49 -16.61 -10.70
N ILE A 294 6.25 -16.58 -10.18
CA ILE A 294 5.05 -16.98 -10.96
C ILE A 294 4.90 -16.07 -12.19
N ALA A 295 5.02 -14.76 -12.02
CA ALA A 295 4.94 -13.80 -13.11
C ALA A 295 6.04 -14.03 -14.16
N SER A 296 7.26 -14.33 -13.75
CA SER A 296 8.38 -14.64 -14.63
C SER A 296 8.14 -15.93 -15.42
N LEU A 297 7.62 -16.98 -14.77
CA LEU A 297 7.21 -18.21 -15.44
C LEU A 297 6.10 -17.99 -16.46
N ALA A 298 5.13 -17.12 -16.14
CA ALA A 298 4.06 -16.75 -17.08
C ALA A 298 4.62 -16.06 -18.33
N ILE A 299 5.62 -15.17 -18.18
CA ILE A 299 6.31 -14.53 -19.31
C ILE A 299 7.03 -15.59 -20.15
N VAL A 300 7.79 -16.49 -19.52
CA VAL A 300 8.47 -17.58 -20.25
C VAL A 300 7.46 -18.43 -21.02
N ALA A 301 6.35 -18.80 -20.39
CA ALA A 301 5.29 -19.58 -21.06
C ALA A 301 4.67 -18.80 -22.25
N ALA A 302 4.44 -17.49 -22.10
CA ALA A 302 3.92 -16.64 -23.17
C ALA A 302 4.91 -16.55 -24.35
N LEU A 303 6.21 -16.41 -24.07
CA LEU A 303 7.25 -16.39 -25.11
C LEU A 303 7.41 -17.73 -25.81
N LEU A 304 7.33 -18.85 -25.08
CA LEU A 304 7.31 -20.19 -25.68
C LEU A 304 6.08 -20.40 -26.56
N GLY A 305 4.91 -19.92 -26.10
CA GLY A 305 3.68 -19.94 -26.91
C GLY A 305 3.82 -19.12 -28.19
N MET A 306 4.48 -17.95 -28.12
CA MET A 306 4.81 -17.14 -29.31
C MET A 306 5.71 -17.90 -30.28
N VAL A 307 6.76 -18.54 -29.81
CA VAL A 307 7.66 -19.36 -30.62
C VAL A 307 6.88 -20.51 -31.29
N ALA A 308 6.06 -21.22 -30.52
CA ALA A 308 5.23 -22.31 -31.04
C ALA A 308 4.25 -21.82 -32.12
N MET A 309 3.62 -20.68 -31.93
CA MET A 309 2.73 -20.02 -32.88
C MET A 309 3.47 -19.67 -34.18
N ILE A 310 4.67 -19.08 -34.10
CA ILE A 310 5.47 -18.75 -35.29
C ILE A 310 5.90 -20.02 -35.99
N PHE A 311 6.30 -21.10 -35.27
CA PHE A 311 6.62 -22.39 -35.89
C PHE A 311 5.42 -23.03 -36.60
N ALA A 312 4.24 -23.05 -36.00
CA ALA A 312 3.03 -23.53 -36.63
C ALA A 312 2.74 -22.76 -37.93
N SER A 313 2.90 -21.42 -37.84
CA SER A 313 2.71 -20.55 -39.00
C SER A 313 3.68 -20.80 -40.13
N LEU A 314 4.92 -21.21 -39.87
CA LEU A 314 5.89 -21.53 -40.90
C LEU A 314 5.40 -22.70 -41.81
N ASN A 315 4.79 -23.72 -41.24
CA ASN A 315 4.29 -24.86 -41.98
C ASN A 315 3.14 -24.47 -42.94
N GLU A 316 2.26 -23.58 -42.52
CA GLU A 316 1.15 -23.08 -43.34
C GLU A 316 1.65 -22.12 -44.44
N ARG A 317 2.73 -21.37 -44.19
CA ARG A 317 3.28 -20.36 -45.11
C ARG A 317 4.42 -20.88 -46.01
N ARG A 318 4.70 -22.18 -46.04
CA ARG A 318 5.77 -22.75 -46.89
C ARG A 318 5.65 -22.30 -48.34
N ARG A 319 4.45 -22.30 -48.89
CA ARG A 319 4.17 -21.88 -50.27
C ARG A 319 4.39 -20.39 -50.48
N GLU A 320 3.96 -19.56 -49.54
CA GLU A 320 4.19 -18.09 -49.61
C GLU A 320 5.67 -17.76 -49.57
N MET A 321 6.44 -18.42 -48.67
CA MET A 321 7.89 -18.24 -48.57
C MET A 321 8.61 -18.71 -49.83
N ALA A 322 8.16 -19.83 -50.45
CA ALA A 322 8.69 -20.31 -51.69
C ALA A 322 8.45 -19.30 -52.84
N ILE A 323 7.26 -18.69 -52.90
CA ILE A 323 6.93 -17.65 -53.89
C ILE A 323 7.82 -16.41 -53.67
N LEU A 324 7.99 -15.95 -52.44
CA LEU A 324 8.88 -14.82 -52.14
C LEU A 324 10.32 -15.10 -52.57
N ARG A 325 10.82 -16.31 -52.32
CA ARG A 325 12.16 -16.73 -52.77
C ARG A 325 12.27 -16.84 -54.30
N ALA A 326 11.23 -17.31 -54.95
CA ALA A 326 11.19 -17.35 -56.43
C ALA A 326 11.17 -15.95 -57.03
N LEU A 327 10.63 -14.95 -56.34
CA LEU A 327 10.67 -13.52 -56.70
C LEU A 327 11.98 -12.82 -56.33
N GLY A 328 12.95 -13.56 -55.75
CA GLY A 328 14.30 -13.04 -55.47
C GLY A 328 14.56 -12.66 -54.03
N ALA A 329 13.62 -12.90 -53.09
CA ALA A 329 13.87 -12.64 -51.66
C ALA A 329 14.98 -13.54 -51.10
N ARG A 330 15.93 -12.93 -50.39
CA ARG A 330 17.04 -13.64 -49.74
C ARG A 330 16.53 -14.40 -48.50
N PRO A 331 17.14 -15.56 -48.15
CA PRO A 331 16.77 -16.29 -46.92
C PRO A 331 16.84 -15.40 -45.66
N ALA A 332 17.83 -14.49 -45.61
CA ALA A 332 17.97 -13.53 -44.50
C ALA A 332 16.80 -12.54 -44.38
N GLU A 333 16.16 -12.19 -45.51
CA GLU A 333 15.00 -11.28 -45.50
C GLU A 333 13.76 -11.98 -44.92
N ILE A 334 13.60 -13.29 -45.21
CA ILE A 334 12.52 -14.10 -44.63
C ILE A 334 12.77 -14.30 -43.12
N ALA A 335 14.00 -14.62 -42.73
CA ALA A 335 14.37 -14.74 -41.33
C ALA A 335 14.15 -13.39 -40.57
N GLY A 336 14.56 -12.28 -41.20
CA GLY A 336 14.32 -10.94 -40.65
C GLY A 336 12.84 -10.57 -40.49
N LEU A 337 11.96 -11.08 -41.39
CA LEU A 337 10.52 -10.91 -41.28
C LEU A 337 9.96 -11.56 -40.00
N LEU A 338 10.40 -12.80 -39.70
CA LEU A 338 9.94 -13.55 -38.53
C LEU A 338 10.44 -12.93 -37.23
N VAL A 339 11.69 -12.45 -37.21
CA VAL A 339 12.22 -11.71 -36.05
C VAL A 339 11.47 -10.39 -35.84
N ALA A 340 11.12 -9.69 -36.95
CA ALA A 340 10.29 -8.49 -36.89
C ALA A 340 8.88 -8.78 -36.37
N GLU A 341 8.25 -9.90 -36.77
CA GLU A 341 6.96 -10.33 -36.20
C GLU A 341 7.06 -10.55 -34.69
N ALA A 342 8.08 -11.30 -34.23
CA ALA A 342 8.31 -11.52 -32.79
C ALA A 342 8.55 -10.22 -32.02
N PHE A 343 9.34 -9.30 -32.58
CA PHE A 343 9.55 -7.97 -32.01
C PHE A 343 8.23 -7.19 -31.85
N PHE A 344 7.42 -7.12 -32.91
CA PHE A 344 6.14 -6.40 -32.86
C PHE A 344 5.16 -7.00 -31.87
N ILE A 345 5.05 -8.32 -31.81
CA ILE A 345 4.15 -9.01 -30.86
C ILE A 345 4.63 -8.70 -29.41
N SER A 346 5.93 -8.81 -29.15
CA SER A 346 6.50 -8.53 -27.82
C SER A 346 6.36 -7.07 -27.44
N LEU A 347 6.61 -6.14 -28.35
CA LEU A 347 6.47 -4.71 -28.13
C LEU A 347 5.01 -4.32 -27.86
N LEU A 348 4.11 -4.71 -28.75
CA LEU A 348 2.68 -4.40 -28.61
C LEU A 348 2.07 -5.09 -27.39
N GLY A 349 2.44 -6.36 -27.13
CA GLY A 349 2.03 -7.07 -25.94
C GLY A 349 2.47 -6.36 -24.65
N SER A 350 3.72 -5.90 -24.60
CA SER A 350 4.24 -5.13 -23.46
C SER A 350 3.53 -3.79 -23.29
N MET A 351 3.27 -3.05 -24.37
CA MET A 351 2.53 -1.79 -24.32
C MET A 351 1.09 -1.98 -23.87
N VAL A 352 0.40 -2.98 -24.39
CA VAL A 352 -0.98 -3.32 -24.01
C VAL A 352 -1.03 -3.80 -22.56
N GLY A 353 -0.05 -4.59 -22.12
CA GLY A 353 0.06 -5.03 -20.73
C GLY A 353 0.24 -3.87 -19.75
N LEU A 354 1.10 -2.92 -20.10
CA LEU A 354 1.28 -1.68 -19.31
C LEU A 354 0.01 -0.83 -19.28
N ALA A 355 -0.67 -0.70 -20.42
CA ALA A 355 -1.93 0.04 -20.49
C ALA A 355 -3.03 -0.67 -19.67
N LEU A 356 -3.10 -2.02 -19.73
CA LEU A 356 -4.07 -2.83 -19.02
C LEU A 356 -3.92 -2.68 -17.50
N ILE A 357 -2.70 -2.77 -16.96
CA ILE A 357 -2.50 -2.60 -15.51
C ILE A 357 -2.87 -1.19 -15.06
N ASN A 358 -2.47 -0.14 -15.80
CA ASN A 358 -2.84 1.23 -15.47
C ASN A 358 -4.37 1.45 -15.52
N ALA A 359 -5.05 0.90 -16.52
CA ALA A 359 -6.52 0.96 -16.60
C ALA A 359 -7.18 0.23 -15.42
N THR A 360 -6.65 -0.94 -15.03
CA THR A 360 -7.15 -1.71 -13.88
C THR A 360 -6.94 -0.94 -12.58
N LEU A 361 -5.77 -0.34 -12.37
CA LEU A 361 -5.48 0.47 -11.18
C LEU A 361 -6.38 1.71 -11.11
N LEU A 362 -6.59 2.41 -12.23
CA LEU A 362 -7.52 3.56 -12.28
C LEU A 362 -8.95 3.15 -11.96
N ALA A 363 -9.42 2.03 -12.49
CA ALA A 363 -10.77 1.53 -12.22
C ALA A 363 -10.93 1.08 -10.75
N ALA A 364 -9.89 0.50 -10.15
CA ALA A 364 -9.89 0.01 -8.77
C ALA A 364 -9.52 1.09 -7.74
N GLN A 365 -8.96 2.23 -8.16
CA GLN A 365 -8.40 3.25 -7.27
C GLN A 365 -9.40 3.72 -6.20
N GLY A 366 -10.63 4.06 -6.60
CA GLY A 366 -11.64 4.53 -5.65
C GLY A 366 -12.00 3.48 -4.59
N TRP A 367 -12.07 2.20 -4.97
CA TRP A 367 -12.32 1.11 -4.03
C TRP A 367 -11.10 0.85 -3.11
N ILE A 368 -9.89 0.84 -3.66
CA ILE A 368 -8.65 0.64 -2.89
C ILE A 368 -8.46 1.78 -1.87
N GLU A 369 -8.66 3.03 -2.30
CA GLU A 369 -8.56 4.19 -1.42
C GLU A 369 -9.65 4.16 -0.33
N ALA A 370 -10.89 3.81 -0.67
CA ALA A 370 -11.98 3.70 0.29
C ALA A 370 -11.78 2.55 1.30
N SER A 371 -11.21 1.41 0.87
CA SER A 371 -11.07 0.23 1.71
C SER A 371 -9.78 0.22 2.53
N TYR A 372 -8.67 0.64 1.93
CA TYR A 372 -7.32 0.52 2.51
C TYR A 372 -6.63 1.85 2.77
N GLY A 373 -7.17 2.98 2.31
CA GLY A 373 -6.51 4.29 2.42
C GLY A 373 -5.27 4.45 1.52
N LEU A 374 -5.04 3.51 0.60
CA LEU A 374 -3.88 3.51 -0.29
C LEU A 374 -4.20 4.28 -1.58
N SER A 375 -3.52 5.37 -1.83
CA SER A 375 -3.59 6.07 -3.12
C SER A 375 -2.53 5.49 -4.08
N LEU A 376 -2.98 4.65 -5.01
CA LEU A 376 -2.13 4.16 -6.10
C LEU A 376 -2.23 5.14 -7.27
N THR A 377 -1.17 5.84 -7.57
CA THR A 377 -1.11 6.77 -8.71
C THR A 377 -0.85 6.03 -10.02
N VAL A 378 -1.35 6.57 -11.13
CA VAL A 378 -0.98 6.12 -12.49
C VAL A 378 0.54 6.16 -12.63
N ILE A 379 1.16 5.06 -13.00
CA ILE A 379 2.59 4.91 -12.97
C ILE A 379 3.15 4.98 -14.39
N TRP A 380 3.99 5.97 -14.60
CA TRP A 380 5.01 5.88 -15.65
C TRP A 380 6.09 4.90 -15.17
N PRO A 381 6.53 3.95 -16.02
CA PRO A 381 7.53 2.98 -15.63
C PRO A 381 8.77 3.68 -15.08
N ASN A 382 9.19 3.30 -13.88
CA ASN A 382 10.47 3.75 -13.35
C ASN A 382 11.65 3.11 -14.11
N ALA A 383 12.89 3.46 -13.79
CA ALA A 383 14.07 2.96 -14.49
C ALA A 383 14.15 1.41 -14.44
N PHE A 384 13.78 0.80 -13.32
CA PHE A 384 13.79 -0.65 -13.13
C PHE A 384 12.71 -1.33 -13.98
N GLN A 385 11.48 -0.85 -13.92
CA GLN A 385 10.35 -1.35 -14.73
C GLN A 385 10.59 -1.17 -16.23
N SER A 386 11.23 -0.05 -16.62
CA SER A 386 11.62 0.18 -18.03
C SER A 386 12.66 -0.83 -18.49
N LEU A 387 13.60 -1.20 -17.62
CA LEU A 387 14.59 -2.25 -17.89
C LEU A 387 13.91 -3.62 -18.04
N GLU A 388 12.96 -3.96 -17.17
CA GLU A 388 12.19 -5.22 -17.25
C GLU A 388 11.41 -5.30 -18.58
N LEU A 389 10.72 -4.24 -18.98
CA LEU A 389 10.03 -4.20 -20.29
C LEU A 389 11.01 -4.39 -21.45
N LEU A 390 12.17 -3.74 -21.41
CA LEU A 390 13.20 -3.87 -22.42
C LEU A 390 13.73 -5.32 -22.48
N LEU A 391 13.93 -5.96 -21.32
CA LEU A 391 14.36 -7.36 -21.26
C LEU A 391 13.29 -8.30 -21.87
N ILE A 392 12.01 -8.09 -21.58
CA ILE A 392 10.91 -8.89 -22.15
C ILE A 392 10.85 -8.74 -23.68
N ILE A 393 10.92 -7.50 -24.20
CA ILE A 393 10.92 -7.23 -25.63
C ILE A 393 12.16 -7.86 -26.29
N SER A 394 13.32 -7.75 -25.68
CA SER A 394 14.56 -8.33 -26.18
C SER A 394 14.51 -9.85 -26.18
N ALA A 395 14.04 -10.49 -25.10
CA ALA A 395 13.87 -11.92 -24.98
C ALA A 395 12.86 -12.46 -26.02
N GLY A 396 11.74 -11.75 -26.21
CA GLY A 396 10.77 -12.09 -27.24
C GLY A 396 11.33 -11.99 -28.65
N THR A 397 12.12 -10.95 -28.93
CA THR A 397 12.80 -10.78 -30.21
C THR A 397 13.82 -11.90 -30.45
N LEU A 398 14.62 -12.24 -29.43
CA LEU A 398 15.59 -13.35 -29.50
C LEU A 398 14.91 -14.72 -29.66
N ALA A 399 13.76 -14.92 -28.99
CA ALA A 399 12.97 -16.14 -29.14
C ALA A 399 12.49 -16.33 -30.59
N GLY A 400 12.25 -15.23 -31.32
CA GLY A 400 11.93 -15.24 -32.76
C GLY A 400 13.07 -15.76 -33.66
N LEU A 401 14.33 -15.79 -33.16
CA LEU A 401 15.48 -16.33 -33.91
C LEU A 401 15.35 -17.84 -34.16
N ALA A 402 14.72 -18.60 -33.24
CA ALA A 402 14.56 -20.05 -33.41
C ALA A 402 13.73 -20.43 -34.66
N PRO A 403 12.53 -19.88 -34.87
CA PRO A 403 11.80 -20.11 -36.12
C PRO A 403 12.47 -19.48 -37.33
N ALA A 404 13.12 -18.31 -37.16
CA ALA A 404 13.87 -17.64 -38.22
C ALA A 404 15.02 -18.50 -38.76
N TYR A 405 15.80 -19.13 -37.85
CA TYR A 405 16.88 -20.05 -38.21
C TYR A 405 16.35 -21.26 -39.03
N ARG A 406 15.22 -21.84 -38.62
CA ARG A 406 14.59 -22.93 -39.38
C ARG A 406 14.10 -22.47 -40.76
N ALA A 407 13.50 -21.28 -40.85
CA ALA A 407 13.08 -20.71 -42.12
C ALA A 407 14.27 -20.40 -43.06
N TYR A 408 15.40 -19.99 -42.52
CA TYR A 408 16.63 -19.74 -43.30
C TYR A 408 17.16 -20.99 -43.99
N HIS A 409 17.03 -22.18 -43.35
CA HIS A 409 17.52 -23.48 -43.88
C HIS A 409 16.49 -24.21 -44.72
N LEU A 410 15.24 -23.74 -44.85
CA LEU A 410 14.25 -24.39 -45.75
C LEU A 410 14.66 -24.19 -47.19
N SER A 411 14.75 -25.29 -47.94
CA SER A 411 15.09 -25.28 -49.39
C SER A 411 13.90 -24.87 -50.27
N LEU A 412 14.18 -24.38 -51.48
CA LEU A 412 13.13 -24.04 -52.46
C LEU A 412 12.30 -25.27 -52.87
N SER A 413 12.94 -26.46 -52.94
CA SER A 413 12.30 -27.72 -53.27
C SER A 413 11.24 -28.17 -52.26
N ASP A 414 11.45 -27.85 -50.96
CA ASP A 414 10.53 -28.27 -49.91
C ASP A 414 9.18 -27.52 -49.93
N GLY A 415 9.11 -26.34 -50.59
CA GLY A 415 7.89 -25.53 -50.69
C GLY A 415 7.08 -25.75 -51.96
N LEU A 416 7.65 -26.42 -52.98
CA LEU A 416 7.02 -26.65 -54.28
C LEU A 416 6.51 -28.10 -54.46
N MET A 417 6.93 -29.04 -53.61
CA MET A 417 6.42 -30.39 -53.63
C MET A 417 5.07 -30.49 -52.90
N ILE A 418 4.03 -30.70 -53.63
CA ILE A 418 2.69 -31.03 -53.11
C ILE A 418 2.75 -32.48 -52.59
N LYS A 419 2.60 -32.64 -51.26
CA LYS A 419 2.19 -33.91 -50.67
C LYS A 419 0.69 -33.97 -50.56
#